data_b5ab5429912a52f0e5f4c995d764c233
#
_entry.id   b5ab5429912a52f0e5f4c995d764c233
#
_cell.length_a   1.000
_cell.length_b   1.000
_cell.length_c   1.000
_cell.angle_alpha   90.00
_cell.angle_beta   90.00
_cell.angle_gamma   90.00
#
_symmetry.space_group_name_H-M   'P 1'
#
loop_
_entity.id
_entity.type
_entity.pdbx_description
1 polymer ?
#
loop_
_entity_poly.entity_id
_entity_poly.type
_entity_poly.pdbx_seq_one_letter_code
_entity_poly.pdbx_strand_id
1 'polypeptide(L)'
;GEMVKPQFVSEIKEWNRTIKKYNKEVINPRICAPETIKKLKAVLTNVVKKGTGSKLYSKDFSMAGKTGTAQANYGKNGGSEKHYISSFVGFFPAENPKYSCIVVVHKPNTSGNNYYGADVAGPVFKRVAQKIFTDAPSTNEIKNLNKKIGKQEKAYAEFETKANSESKVVPNVKGMSGMDAVALLENMKMKVKVIGFGKVKRQSIQPGSALTKNQIIILELS
;
A
#
# COMPACT_ATOMS: atom_id res chain seq x y z
N GLY A 1 -9.09 10.96 -13.24
CA GLY A 1 -7.80 11.36 -13.74
C GLY A 1 -7.64 12.85 -13.96
N GLU A 2 -8.50 13.66 -13.37
CA GLU A 2 -8.38 15.12 -13.42
C GLU A 2 -7.38 15.63 -12.37
N MET A 3 -6.46 16.50 -12.77
CA MET A 3 -5.50 17.14 -11.89
C MET A 3 -5.95 18.58 -11.62
N VAL A 4 -6.18 18.90 -10.35
CA VAL A 4 -6.63 20.23 -9.94
C VAL A 4 -5.55 20.93 -9.12
N LYS A 5 -5.57 22.27 -9.16
CA LYS A 5 -4.71 23.09 -8.33
C LYS A 5 -5.16 23.00 -6.87
N PRO A 6 -4.25 22.73 -5.92
CA PRO A 6 -4.58 22.74 -4.50
C PRO A 6 -5.14 24.13 -4.11
N GLN A 7 -6.24 24.12 -3.36
CA GLN A 7 -6.93 25.34 -2.96
C GLN A 7 -7.26 25.24 -1.46
N PHE A 8 -6.82 26.22 -0.70
CA PHE A 8 -7.02 26.28 0.76
C PHE A 8 -8.21 27.15 1.15
N VAL A 9 -8.62 28.08 0.29
CA VAL A 9 -9.71 29.00 0.53
C VAL A 9 -10.78 28.78 -0.54
N SER A 10 -11.99 28.42 -0.12
CA SER A 10 -13.12 28.24 -1.03
C SER A 10 -13.90 29.52 -1.25
N GLU A 11 -14.05 30.34 -0.20
CA GLU A 11 -14.76 31.60 -0.26
C GLU A 11 -14.31 32.58 0.83
N ILE A 12 -14.50 33.86 0.56
CA ILE A 12 -14.32 34.96 1.54
C ILE A 12 -15.71 35.51 1.82
N LYS A 13 -16.07 35.55 3.10
CA LYS A 13 -17.34 36.12 3.57
C LYS A 13 -17.10 37.32 4.49
N GLU A 14 -17.98 38.28 4.35
CA GLU A 14 -18.14 39.35 5.32
C GLU A 14 -19.56 39.22 5.90
N TRP A 15 -19.65 38.99 7.21
CA TRP A 15 -20.89 38.56 7.86
C TRP A 15 -21.49 37.34 7.16
N ASN A 16 -22.69 37.41 6.61
CA ASN A 16 -23.31 36.32 5.84
C ASN A 16 -23.24 36.52 4.32
N ARG A 17 -22.52 37.54 3.83
CA ARG A 17 -22.41 37.87 2.41
C ARG A 17 -21.09 37.30 1.86
N THR A 18 -21.18 36.48 0.81
CA THR A 18 -20.00 36.03 0.07
C THR A 18 -19.45 37.17 -0.77
N ILE A 19 -18.22 37.64 -0.45
CA ILE A 19 -17.53 38.69 -1.20
C ILE A 19 -16.82 38.10 -2.40
N LYS A 20 -16.16 36.95 -2.20
CA LYS A 20 -15.41 36.26 -3.26
C LYS A 20 -15.53 34.77 -3.11
N LYS A 21 -15.82 34.07 -4.20
CA LYS A 21 -15.82 32.64 -4.30
C LYS A 21 -14.70 32.18 -5.26
N TYR A 22 -13.95 31.18 -4.86
CA TYR A 22 -12.89 30.59 -5.70
C TYR A 22 -13.44 29.31 -6.31
N ASN A 23 -13.35 29.22 -7.62
CA ASN A 23 -13.76 28.02 -8.35
C ASN A 23 -12.57 27.07 -8.49
N LYS A 24 -12.87 25.78 -8.67
CA LYS A 24 -11.89 24.74 -8.97
C LYS A 24 -11.11 25.13 -10.22
N GLU A 25 -9.79 25.16 -10.13
CA GLU A 25 -8.87 25.38 -11.26
C GLU A 25 -8.32 24.00 -11.70
N VAL A 26 -8.59 23.65 -12.96
CA VAL A 26 -8.13 22.37 -13.55
C VAL A 26 -6.82 22.60 -14.25
N ILE A 27 -5.75 21.96 -13.78
CA ILE A 27 -4.41 22.02 -14.39
C ILE A 27 -4.34 21.07 -15.59
N ASN A 28 -4.86 19.84 -15.43
CA ASN A 28 -4.92 18.85 -16.49
C ASN A 28 -6.25 18.09 -16.39
N PRO A 29 -7.10 18.13 -17.42
CA PRO A 29 -8.40 17.46 -17.39
C PRO A 29 -8.30 15.92 -17.41
N ARG A 30 -7.17 15.38 -17.86
CA ARG A 30 -6.97 13.92 -17.96
C ARG A 30 -5.50 13.54 -17.89
N ILE A 31 -5.04 13.08 -16.74
CA ILE A 31 -3.66 12.63 -16.53
C ILE A 31 -3.36 11.24 -17.08
N CYS A 32 -4.38 10.38 -17.22
CA CYS A 32 -4.23 9.05 -17.83
C CYS A 32 -5.58 8.47 -18.28
N ALA A 33 -5.54 7.33 -18.96
CA ALA A 33 -6.74 6.64 -19.44
C ALA A 33 -7.63 6.15 -18.28
N PRO A 34 -8.97 6.09 -18.45
CA PRO A 34 -9.91 5.62 -17.44
C PRO A 34 -9.60 4.20 -16.92
N GLU A 35 -9.18 3.31 -17.83
CA GLU A 35 -8.82 1.93 -17.47
C GLU A 35 -7.59 1.89 -16.55
N THR A 36 -6.63 2.81 -16.75
CA THR A 36 -5.45 2.94 -15.88
C THR A 36 -5.86 3.41 -14.48
N ILE A 37 -6.77 4.39 -14.39
CA ILE A 37 -7.33 4.86 -13.12
C ILE A 37 -8.04 3.71 -12.39
N LYS A 38 -8.85 2.93 -13.11
CA LYS A 38 -9.56 1.78 -12.54
C LYS A 38 -8.61 0.73 -11.98
N LYS A 39 -7.56 0.39 -12.74
CA LYS A 39 -6.51 -0.54 -12.31
C LYS A 39 -5.76 -0.01 -11.10
N LEU A 40 -5.37 1.27 -11.12
CA LEU A 40 -4.65 1.89 -10.02
C LEU A 40 -5.47 1.92 -8.73
N LYS A 41 -6.76 2.29 -8.81
CA LYS A 41 -7.67 2.22 -7.66
C LYS A 41 -7.76 0.81 -7.08
N ALA A 42 -7.86 -0.22 -7.92
CA ALA A 42 -7.89 -1.61 -7.46
C ALA A 42 -6.60 -2.01 -6.75
N VAL A 43 -5.44 -1.64 -7.29
CA VAL A 43 -4.13 -1.89 -6.67
C VAL A 43 -4.04 -1.20 -5.31
N LEU A 44 -4.36 0.10 -5.24
CA LEU A 44 -4.29 0.86 -3.98
C LEU A 44 -5.29 0.36 -2.92
N THR A 45 -6.45 -0.13 -3.34
CA THR A 45 -7.40 -0.79 -2.45
C THR A 45 -6.82 -2.09 -1.90
N ASN A 46 -6.14 -2.88 -2.72
CA ASN A 46 -5.52 -4.13 -2.29
C ASN A 46 -4.33 -3.91 -1.33
N VAL A 47 -3.62 -2.79 -1.42
CA VAL A 47 -2.60 -2.42 -0.43
C VAL A 47 -3.20 -2.38 0.98
N VAL A 48 -4.41 -1.84 1.13
CA VAL A 48 -5.11 -1.76 2.43
C VAL A 48 -5.81 -3.06 2.78
N LYS A 49 -6.33 -3.81 1.80
CA LYS A 49 -7.03 -5.07 2.08
C LYS A 49 -6.08 -6.21 2.44
N LYS A 50 -4.95 -6.33 1.73
CA LYS A 50 -4.08 -7.52 1.77
C LYS A 50 -2.58 -7.20 1.71
N GLY A 51 -2.22 -5.91 1.52
CA GLY A 51 -0.83 -5.49 1.35
C GLY A 51 -0.21 -4.89 2.60
N THR A 52 0.79 -4.04 2.40
CA THR A 52 1.55 -3.37 3.46
C THR A 52 0.69 -2.50 4.39
N GLY A 53 -0.50 -2.11 3.96
CA GLY A 53 -1.49 -1.35 4.73
C GLY A 53 -2.59 -2.21 5.37
N SER A 54 -2.46 -3.54 5.43
CA SER A 54 -3.53 -4.44 5.90
C SER A 54 -3.99 -4.19 7.35
N LYS A 55 -3.11 -3.68 8.21
CA LYS A 55 -3.46 -3.23 9.57
C LYS A 55 -4.50 -2.11 9.60
N LEU A 56 -4.66 -1.40 8.48
CA LEU A 56 -5.62 -0.30 8.34
C LEU A 56 -6.99 -0.76 7.87
N TYR A 57 -7.12 -2.01 7.41
CA TYR A 57 -8.37 -2.54 6.91
C TYR A 57 -9.53 -2.32 7.88
N SER A 58 -10.68 -1.94 7.35
CA SER A 58 -11.94 -1.84 8.09
C SER A 58 -13.04 -2.58 7.32
N LYS A 59 -13.94 -3.21 8.06
CA LYS A 59 -15.17 -3.80 7.50
C LYS A 59 -16.26 -2.76 7.27
N ASP A 60 -16.20 -1.65 8.02
CA ASP A 60 -17.26 -0.65 8.08
C ASP A 60 -17.17 0.38 6.96
N PHE A 61 -15.96 0.69 6.51
CA PHE A 61 -15.74 1.64 5.42
C PHE A 61 -14.49 1.28 4.61
N SER A 62 -14.56 1.61 3.32
CA SER A 62 -13.48 1.32 2.38
C SER A 62 -12.49 2.46 2.29
N MET A 63 -11.22 2.12 2.21
CA MET A 63 -10.13 3.06 1.96
C MET A 63 -9.09 2.43 1.05
N ALA A 64 -8.35 3.27 0.35
CA ALA A 64 -7.26 2.89 -0.52
C ALA A 64 -6.07 3.81 -0.29
N GLY A 65 -4.86 3.32 -0.48
CA GLY A 65 -3.69 4.15 -0.28
C GLY A 65 -2.37 3.39 -0.39
N LYS A 66 -1.29 4.10 -0.07
CA LYS A 66 0.07 3.56 -0.11
C LYS A 66 0.87 4.07 1.06
N THR A 67 1.64 3.17 1.65
CA THR A 67 2.66 3.47 2.66
C THR A 67 3.91 4.04 2.01
N GLY A 68 4.58 4.94 2.70
CA GLY A 68 5.92 5.39 2.36
C GLY A 68 6.81 5.34 3.59
N THR A 69 8.06 4.94 3.40
CA THR A 69 9.09 4.98 4.43
C THR A 69 10.38 5.39 3.73
N ALA A 70 10.88 6.57 4.08
CA ALA A 70 12.12 7.09 3.55
C ALA A 70 13.13 7.27 4.67
N GLN A 71 14.39 6.94 4.40
CA GLN A 71 15.49 7.25 5.31
C GLN A 71 16.06 8.62 4.93
N ALA A 72 16.06 9.54 5.88
CA ALA A 72 16.77 10.81 5.73
C ALA A 72 18.29 10.60 5.95
N ASN A 73 19.11 11.46 5.35
CA ASN A 73 20.57 11.42 5.42
C ASN A 73 21.19 10.16 4.77
N TYR A 74 20.57 9.63 3.72
CA TYR A 74 21.10 8.52 2.96
C TYR A 74 22.46 8.92 2.33
N GLY A 75 23.52 8.14 2.58
CA GLY A 75 24.85 8.36 1.97
C GLY A 75 25.75 9.39 2.65
N LYS A 76 25.39 9.99 3.77
CA LYS A 76 26.32 10.79 4.57
C LYS A 76 27.22 9.88 5.40
N ASN A 77 28.44 9.71 4.95
CA ASN A 77 29.50 9.03 5.71
C ASN A 77 29.83 9.88 6.95
N GLY A 78 29.75 9.30 8.13
CA GLY A 78 30.17 9.87 9.39
C GLY A 78 29.06 10.17 10.37
N GLY A 79 28.72 9.21 11.21
CA GLY A 79 28.11 9.43 12.54
C GLY A 79 26.73 10.08 12.64
N SER A 80 26.09 10.43 11.55
CA SER A 80 24.76 11.03 11.65
C SER A 80 23.70 9.96 11.89
N GLU A 81 22.94 10.16 12.95
CA GLU A 81 21.82 9.35 13.37
C GLU A 81 20.85 9.10 12.21
N LYS A 82 20.48 7.84 11.97
CA LYS A 82 19.52 7.47 10.94
C LYS A 82 18.15 7.98 11.32
N HIS A 83 17.59 8.86 10.52
CA HIS A 83 16.22 9.34 10.70
C HIS A 83 15.32 8.80 9.59
N TYR A 84 14.09 8.49 9.96
CA TYR A 84 13.07 8.04 9.02
C TYR A 84 11.97 9.10 8.86
N ILE A 85 11.34 9.08 7.68
CA ILE A 85 10.12 9.82 7.39
C ILE A 85 9.10 8.77 6.99
N SER A 86 8.06 8.64 7.80
CA SER A 86 7.01 7.64 7.63
C SER A 86 5.76 8.32 7.12
N SER A 87 5.18 7.81 6.03
CA SER A 87 4.02 8.43 5.44
C SER A 87 2.96 7.41 5.04
N PHE A 88 1.74 7.86 4.99
CA PHE A 88 0.62 7.17 4.35
C PHE A 88 -0.19 8.20 3.57
N VAL A 89 -0.41 7.91 2.29
CA VAL A 89 -1.28 8.70 1.41
C VAL A 89 -2.40 7.82 0.90
N GLY A 90 -3.61 8.34 0.91
CA GLY A 90 -4.76 7.57 0.47
C GLY A 90 -6.00 8.39 0.24
N PHE A 91 -7.08 7.71 -0.08
CA PHE A 91 -8.39 8.28 -0.31
C PHE A 91 -9.50 7.38 0.20
N PHE A 92 -10.63 7.95 0.47
CA PHE A 92 -11.81 7.24 0.96
C PHE A 92 -13.10 7.98 0.56
N PRO A 93 -14.25 7.23 0.36
CA PRO A 93 -14.34 5.79 0.18
C PRO A 93 -13.54 5.31 -1.04
N ALA A 94 -13.06 4.04 -1.05
CA ALA A 94 -12.21 3.54 -2.13
C ALA A 94 -12.95 3.43 -3.47
N GLU A 95 -14.23 3.08 -3.44
CA GLU A 95 -15.07 2.88 -4.63
C GLU A 95 -15.42 4.21 -5.31
N ASN A 96 -15.80 5.21 -4.51
CA ASN A 96 -16.16 6.56 -4.97
C ASN A 96 -15.44 7.60 -4.11
N PRO A 97 -14.17 7.90 -4.38
CA PRO A 97 -13.37 8.79 -3.57
C PRO A 97 -13.96 10.19 -3.46
N LYS A 98 -14.17 10.63 -2.22
CA LYS A 98 -14.62 11.98 -1.88
C LYS A 98 -13.53 12.78 -1.16
N TYR A 99 -12.67 12.08 -0.44
CA TYR A 99 -11.62 12.67 0.37
C TYR A 99 -10.27 12.02 0.04
N SER A 100 -9.23 12.84 0.01
CA SER A 100 -7.85 12.40 -0.02
C SER A 100 -7.13 12.96 1.21
N CYS A 101 -6.20 12.17 1.76
CA CYS A 101 -5.45 12.56 2.93
C CYS A 101 -4.02 12.04 2.81
N ILE A 102 -3.08 12.84 3.26
CA ILE A 102 -1.69 12.43 3.46
C ILE A 102 -1.30 12.69 4.92
N VAL A 103 -0.67 11.70 5.51
CA VAL A 103 -0.07 11.80 6.84
C VAL A 103 1.42 11.57 6.71
N VAL A 104 2.21 12.49 7.23
CA VAL A 104 3.67 12.40 7.22
C VAL A 104 4.16 12.59 8.66
N VAL A 105 4.97 11.66 9.14
CA VAL A 105 5.58 11.71 10.46
C VAL A 105 7.09 11.75 10.29
N HIS A 106 7.69 12.83 10.71
CA HIS A 106 9.14 13.03 10.72
C HIS A 106 9.73 12.46 12.00
N LYS A 107 10.84 11.75 11.87
CA LYS A 107 11.59 11.17 13.00
C LYS A 107 10.70 10.33 13.93
N PRO A 108 9.99 9.31 13.40
CA PRO A 108 9.23 8.42 14.27
C PRO A 108 10.17 7.73 15.25
N ASN A 109 9.61 7.33 16.40
CA ASN A 109 10.37 6.53 17.35
C ASN A 109 10.76 5.20 16.70
N THR A 110 12.05 4.89 16.68
CA THR A 110 12.60 3.67 16.06
C THR A 110 12.68 2.49 17.03
N SER A 111 12.31 2.68 18.31
CA SER A 111 12.27 1.62 19.29
C SER A 111 11.33 0.50 18.83
N GLY A 112 11.81 -0.73 18.78
CA GLY A 112 11.01 -1.87 18.35
C GLY A 112 10.75 -1.98 16.83
N ASN A 113 11.53 -1.32 15.99
CA ASN A 113 11.39 -1.32 14.52
C ASN A 113 10.04 -0.83 13.97
N ASN A 114 9.30 -0.02 14.73
CA ASN A 114 7.96 0.48 14.36
C ASN A 114 8.01 1.82 13.63
N TYR A 115 8.92 2.00 12.68
CA TYR A 115 9.06 3.24 11.93
C TYR A 115 8.42 3.21 10.53
N TYR A 116 7.76 2.11 10.17
CA TYR A 116 7.11 1.97 8.86
C TYR A 116 5.86 2.83 8.74
N GLY A 117 5.58 3.31 7.52
CA GLY A 117 4.42 4.15 7.25
C GLY A 117 3.09 3.51 7.66
N ALA A 118 2.96 2.19 7.55
CA ALA A 118 1.77 1.47 8.01
C ALA A 118 1.57 1.49 9.53
N ASP A 119 2.67 1.53 10.29
CA ASP A 119 2.63 1.45 11.76
C ASP A 119 2.50 2.83 12.41
N VAL A 120 3.03 3.87 11.77
CA VAL A 120 3.11 5.23 12.34
C VAL A 120 2.06 6.14 11.70
N ALA A 121 2.11 6.34 10.39
CA ALA A 121 1.23 7.28 9.69
C ALA A 121 -0.15 6.67 9.40
N GLY A 122 -0.21 5.37 9.14
CA GLY A 122 -1.44 4.64 8.83
C GLY A 122 -2.53 4.77 9.88
N PRO A 123 -2.27 4.51 11.18
CA PRO A 123 -3.27 4.64 12.23
C PRO A 123 -3.88 6.04 12.33
N VAL A 124 -3.08 7.08 12.10
CA VAL A 124 -3.57 8.47 12.07
C VAL A 124 -4.51 8.68 10.88
N PHE A 125 -4.09 8.23 9.68
CA PHE A 125 -4.95 8.26 8.50
C PHE A 125 -6.28 7.56 8.75
N LYS A 126 -6.25 6.34 9.32
CA LYS A 126 -7.45 5.56 9.64
C LYS A 126 -8.38 6.30 10.59
N ARG A 127 -7.86 6.93 11.63
CA ARG A 127 -8.66 7.72 12.59
C ARG A 127 -9.33 8.92 11.94
N VAL A 128 -8.60 9.63 11.06
CA VAL A 128 -9.16 10.76 10.29
C VAL A 128 -10.30 10.27 9.40
N ALA A 129 -10.07 9.19 8.66
CA ALA A 129 -11.07 8.59 7.78
C ALA A 129 -12.31 8.11 8.55
N GLN A 130 -12.12 7.46 9.70
CA GLN A 130 -13.20 7.02 10.59
C GLN A 130 -14.04 8.20 11.10
N LYS A 131 -13.37 9.26 11.56
CA LYS A 131 -14.08 10.44 12.05
C LYS A 131 -14.95 11.08 10.97
N ILE A 132 -14.40 11.28 9.78
CA ILE A 132 -15.15 11.84 8.65
C ILE A 132 -16.32 10.92 8.25
N PHE A 133 -16.11 9.61 8.27
CA PHE A 133 -17.14 8.62 7.98
C PHE A 133 -18.29 8.68 9.01
N THR A 134 -17.97 8.80 10.30
CA THR A 134 -18.95 8.88 11.38
C THR A 134 -19.72 10.21 11.37
N ASP A 135 -19.03 11.30 11.04
CA ASP A 135 -19.62 12.65 11.01
C ASP A 135 -20.52 12.87 9.77
N ALA A 136 -20.36 12.05 8.71
CA ALA A 136 -21.14 12.16 7.48
C ALA A 136 -21.67 10.78 6.99
N PRO A 137 -22.45 10.04 7.78
CA PRO A 137 -22.86 8.67 7.46
C PRO A 137 -23.72 8.57 6.21
N SER A 138 -24.56 9.57 5.91
CA SER A 138 -25.46 9.58 4.75
C SER A 138 -24.75 9.68 3.39
N THR A 139 -23.48 10.06 3.37
CA THR A 139 -22.67 10.17 2.13
C THR A 139 -21.82 8.93 1.84
N ASN A 140 -21.80 7.96 2.76
CA ASN A 140 -20.91 6.80 2.72
C ASN A 140 -21.73 5.51 2.73
N GLU A 141 -22.42 5.22 1.63
CA GLU A 141 -23.07 3.91 1.48
C GLU A 141 -22.02 2.80 1.49
N ILE A 142 -22.13 1.89 2.46
CA ILE A 142 -21.37 0.65 2.51
C ILE A 142 -21.99 -0.30 1.50
N LYS A 143 -21.43 -0.37 0.31
CA LYS A 143 -21.78 -1.44 -0.64
C LYS A 143 -21.02 -2.69 -0.20
N ASN A 144 -21.78 -3.69 0.28
CA ASN A 144 -21.24 -5.01 0.61
C ASN A 144 -20.38 -5.53 -0.53
N LEU A 145 -19.09 -5.71 -0.26
CA LEU A 145 -18.06 -6.17 -1.19
C LEU A 145 -18.13 -7.69 -1.44
N ASN A 146 -19.30 -8.30 -1.33
CA ASN A 146 -19.52 -9.70 -1.73
C ASN A 146 -19.62 -9.81 -3.26
N LYS A 147 -18.58 -9.38 -3.98
CA LYS A 147 -18.44 -9.71 -5.40
C LYS A 147 -17.43 -10.84 -5.56
N LYS A 148 -17.85 -11.84 -6.37
CA LYS A 148 -17.10 -13.06 -6.73
C LYS A 148 -15.58 -12.85 -6.79
N ILE A 149 -14.88 -13.66 -6.03
CA ILE A 149 -13.42 -13.76 -6.00
C ILE A 149 -12.91 -14.02 -7.42
N GLY A 150 -12.24 -13.02 -8.01
CA GLY A 150 -11.62 -13.14 -9.33
C GLY A 150 -10.40 -14.07 -9.33
N LYS A 151 -9.95 -14.51 -10.53
CA LYS A 151 -8.75 -15.37 -10.65
C LYS A 151 -7.51 -14.81 -9.94
N GLN A 152 -7.34 -13.47 -9.91
CA GLN A 152 -6.23 -12.81 -9.22
C GLN A 152 -6.34 -12.87 -7.69
N GLU A 153 -7.57 -12.84 -7.14
CA GLU A 153 -7.77 -12.98 -5.69
C GLU A 153 -7.52 -14.41 -5.22
N LYS A 154 -7.81 -15.41 -6.05
CA LYS A 154 -7.46 -16.82 -5.77
C LYS A 154 -5.95 -17.03 -5.71
N ALA A 155 -5.21 -16.47 -6.67
CA ALA A 155 -3.75 -16.54 -6.68
C ALA A 155 -3.13 -15.83 -5.45
N TYR A 156 -3.74 -14.74 -4.99
CA TYR A 156 -3.32 -14.03 -3.79
C TYR A 156 -3.65 -14.79 -2.49
N ALA A 157 -4.82 -15.43 -2.43
CA ALA A 157 -5.19 -16.28 -1.29
C ALA A 157 -4.29 -17.52 -1.18
N GLU A 158 -3.91 -18.13 -2.31
CA GLU A 158 -2.92 -19.20 -2.35
C GLU A 158 -1.53 -18.73 -1.90
N PHE A 159 -1.13 -17.52 -2.27
CA PHE A 159 0.12 -16.91 -1.81
C PHE A 159 0.08 -16.67 -0.28
N GLU A 160 -0.99 -16.08 0.26
CA GLU A 160 -1.15 -15.85 1.69
C GLU A 160 -1.14 -17.16 2.49
N THR A 161 -1.80 -18.20 1.97
CA THR A 161 -1.81 -19.50 2.62
C THR A 161 -0.40 -20.11 2.66
N LYS A 162 0.37 -19.97 1.59
CA LYS A 162 1.77 -20.41 1.52
C LYS A 162 2.70 -19.57 2.39
N ALA A 163 2.48 -18.23 2.44
CA ALA A 163 3.31 -17.32 3.22
C ALA A 163 3.09 -17.45 4.74
N ASN A 164 1.87 -17.79 5.15
CA ASN A 164 1.49 -17.95 6.56
C ASN A 164 1.64 -19.40 7.08
N SER A 165 1.91 -20.37 6.19
CA SER A 165 2.21 -21.71 6.63
C SER A 165 3.63 -21.75 7.21
N GLU A 166 3.79 -22.24 8.44
CA GLU A 166 5.09 -22.63 9.01
C GLU A 166 5.63 -23.86 8.26
N SER A 167 5.85 -23.67 6.96
CA SER A 167 6.36 -24.74 6.11
C SER A 167 7.82 -25.03 6.45
N LYS A 168 8.10 -26.26 6.82
CA LYS A 168 9.48 -26.75 7.06
C LYS A 168 10.17 -27.16 5.75
N VAL A 169 9.52 -26.93 4.61
CA VAL A 169 10.03 -27.31 3.29
C VAL A 169 10.03 -26.13 2.32
N VAL A 170 10.96 -26.18 1.36
CA VAL A 170 11.08 -25.13 0.33
C VAL A 170 9.86 -25.17 -0.60
N PRO A 171 9.15 -24.05 -0.77
CA PRO A 171 7.96 -24.00 -1.61
C PRO A 171 8.30 -24.01 -3.10
N ASN A 172 7.33 -24.39 -3.94
CA ASN A 172 7.41 -24.18 -5.38
C ASN A 172 7.04 -22.72 -5.72
N VAL A 173 8.02 -21.96 -6.20
CA VAL A 173 7.83 -20.57 -6.61
C VAL A 173 7.84 -20.37 -8.13
N LYS A 174 7.93 -21.45 -8.89
CA LYS A 174 7.90 -21.40 -10.36
C LYS A 174 6.60 -20.78 -10.87
N GLY A 175 6.70 -19.82 -11.79
CA GLY A 175 5.56 -19.06 -12.34
C GLY A 175 5.14 -17.84 -11.51
N MET A 176 5.64 -17.67 -10.29
CA MET A 176 5.40 -16.48 -9.46
C MET A 176 6.14 -15.26 -10.03
N SER A 177 5.66 -14.04 -9.70
CA SER A 177 6.46 -12.85 -9.96
C SER A 177 7.76 -12.91 -9.15
N GLY A 178 8.86 -12.37 -9.69
CA GLY A 178 10.15 -12.37 -8.99
C GLY A 178 10.06 -11.74 -7.59
N MET A 179 9.30 -10.65 -7.46
CA MET A 179 9.13 -9.95 -6.18
C MET A 179 8.37 -10.79 -5.15
N ASP A 180 7.30 -11.46 -5.56
CA ASP A 180 6.51 -12.30 -4.66
C ASP A 180 7.30 -13.53 -4.21
N ALA A 181 8.05 -14.13 -5.14
CA ALA A 181 8.92 -15.28 -4.84
C ALA A 181 10.03 -14.91 -3.85
N VAL A 182 10.67 -13.75 -4.02
CA VAL A 182 11.69 -13.23 -3.10
C VAL A 182 11.08 -12.99 -1.73
N ALA A 183 9.95 -12.27 -1.65
CA ALA A 183 9.27 -11.97 -0.39
C ALA A 183 8.87 -13.25 0.37
N LEU A 184 8.34 -14.26 -0.35
CA LEU A 184 7.97 -15.54 0.24
C LEU A 184 9.18 -16.26 0.86
N LEU A 185 10.27 -16.39 0.09
CA LEU A 185 11.45 -17.14 0.50
C LEU A 185 12.23 -16.43 1.61
N GLU A 186 12.33 -15.10 1.58
CA GLU A 186 12.97 -14.30 2.64
C GLU A 186 12.18 -14.36 3.95
N ASN A 187 10.84 -14.38 3.90
CA ASN A 187 10.00 -14.60 5.08
C ASN A 187 10.26 -15.97 5.70
N MET A 188 10.65 -16.96 4.91
CA MET A 188 11.08 -18.29 5.37
C MET A 188 12.55 -18.34 5.83
N LYS A 189 13.21 -17.19 6.00
CA LYS A 189 14.61 -17.06 6.44
C LYS A 189 15.64 -17.64 5.45
N MET A 190 15.29 -17.71 4.16
CA MET A 190 16.24 -18.04 3.10
C MET A 190 16.88 -16.77 2.54
N LYS A 191 18.10 -16.91 1.99
CA LYS A 191 18.76 -15.84 1.23
C LYS A 191 18.48 -16.05 -0.25
N VAL A 192 17.88 -15.03 -0.91
CA VAL A 192 17.49 -15.16 -2.31
C VAL A 192 18.47 -14.40 -3.21
N LYS A 193 18.94 -15.06 -4.27
CA LYS A 193 19.68 -14.43 -5.36
C LYS A 193 18.87 -14.52 -6.64
N VAL A 194 18.65 -13.37 -7.29
CA VAL A 194 17.82 -13.28 -8.49
C VAL A 194 18.68 -13.03 -9.72
N ILE A 195 18.36 -13.74 -10.81
CA ILE A 195 19.01 -13.56 -12.13
C ILE A 195 17.89 -13.35 -13.15
N GLY A 196 17.89 -12.22 -13.87
CA GLY A 196 16.89 -11.85 -14.87
C GLY A 196 15.74 -11.03 -14.30
N PHE A 197 14.64 -10.90 -15.09
CA PHE A 197 13.47 -10.08 -14.77
C PHE A 197 12.19 -10.83 -15.14
N GLY A 198 11.08 -10.53 -14.44
CA GLY A 198 9.77 -11.07 -14.76
C GLY A 198 9.32 -12.17 -13.79
N LYS A 199 8.93 -13.33 -14.33
CA LYS A 199 8.42 -14.48 -13.56
C LYS A 199 9.52 -15.52 -13.34
N VAL A 200 9.42 -16.24 -12.21
CA VAL A 200 10.34 -17.33 -11.91
C VAL A 200 10.18 -18.47 -12.91
N LYS A 201 11.21 -18.73 -13.69
CA LYS A 201 11.30 -19.83 -14.62
C LYS A 201 11.90 -21.08 -13.95
N ARG A 202 12.93 -20.89 -13.11
CA ARG A 202 13.64 -21.97 -12.40
C ARG A 202 14.04 -21.51 -11.01
N GLN A 203 14.09 -22.45 -10.08
CA GLN A 203 14.66 -22.29 -8.74
C GLN A 203 15.75 -23.36 -8.53
N SER A 204 16.84 -22.98 -7.86
CA SER A 204 18.01 -23.86 -7.69
C SER A 204 17.80 -24.98 -6.67
N ILE A 205 16.85 -24.83 -5.76
CA ILE A 205 16.51 -25.84 -4.74
C ILE A 205 15.18 -26.46 -5.12
N GLN A 206 15.07 -27.80 -5.10
CA GLN A 206 13.84 -28.47 -5.43
C GLN A 206 12.72 -28.16 -4.43
N PRO A 207 11.48 -27.92 -4.91
CA PRO A 207 10.31 -27.83 -4.04
C PRO A 207 10.16 -29.08 -3.17
N GLY A 208 9.81 -28.89 -1.90
CA GLY A 208 9.66 -30.00 -0.95
C GLY A 208 10.95 -30.40 -0.20
N SER A 209 12.13 -29.85 -0.59
CA SER A 209 13.37 -30.08 0.17
C SER A 209 13.27 -29.46 1.57
N ALA A 210 13.94 -30.05 2.55
CA ALA A 210 13.99 -29.52 3.91
C ALA A 210 14.57 -28.10 3.95
N LEU A 211 13.93 -27.23 4.69
CA LEU A 211 14.32 -25.82 4.83
C LEU A 211 15.46 -25.70 5.82
N THR A 212 16.59 -25.14 5.37
CA THR A 212 17.73 -24.83 6.23
C THR A 212 17.86 -23.31 6.38
N LYS A 213 18.01 -22.85 7.61
CA LYS A 213 18.15 -21.39 7.88
C LYS A 213 19.38 -20.83 7.14
N ASN A 214 19.20 -19.64 6.55
CA ASN A 214 20.24 -18.93 5.78
C ASN A 214 20.72 -19.63 4.50
N GLN A 215 20.02 -20.66 4.03
CA GLN A 215 20.31 -21.31 2.76
C GLN A 215 20.11 -20.33 1.60
N ILE A 216 21.02 -20.36 0.63
CA ILE A 216 20.93 -19.50 -0.56
C ILE A 216 20.16 -20.25 -1.65
N ILE A 217 19.10 -19.61 -2.14
CA ILE A 217 18.35 -20.07 -3.31
C ILE A 217 18.52 -19.10 -4.47
N ILE A 218 18.76 -19.60 -5.66
CA ILE A 218 18.91 -18.80 -6.89
C ILE A 218 17.63 -18.95 -7.68
N LEU A 219 17.06 -17.81 -8.09
CA LEU A 219 15.88 -17.74 -8.94
C LEU A 219 16.28 -17.19 -10.30
N GLU A 220 16.00 -17.94 -11.35
CA GLU A 220 16.12 -17.49 -12.74
C GLU A 220 14.75 -16.98 -13.19
N LEU A 221 14.68 -15.71 -13.62
CA LEU A 221 13.48 -15.06 -14.11
C LEU A 221 13.53 -14.90 -15.63
N SER A 222 12.34 -14.92 -16.24
CA SER A 222 12.18 -14.61 -17.69
C SER A 222 10.79 -14.05 -17.97
#